data_61c709061940e24e029af4a1a663832a
#
_entry.id   61c709061940e24e029af4a1a663832a
#
_cell.length_a   1.000
_cell.length_b   1.000
_cell.length_c   1.000
_cell.angle_alpha   90.00
_cell.angle_beta   90.00
_cell.angle_gamma   90.00
#
_symmetry.space_group_name_H-M   'P 1'
#
loop_
_entity.id
_entity.type
_entity.pdbx_description
1 polymer ?
#
loop_
_entity_poly.entity_id
_entity_poly.type
_entity_poly.pdbx_seq_one_letter_code
_entity_poly.pdbx_strand_id
1 'polypeptide(L)'
;MIVIESILGNVGDPEWAERLSAADVDLLEIDQWEAQKSRFRKTTTKGAEVAISVDRGTYIRDGDVLLWDARALSAVVARIELRDIMVVHLDDLMTLAPEEAMRTCVELGHAMGNQHWPALVKGNLVYVPLTIDRKVMASVMDTHRFEGIRYEFIPGREVVPHLAPHESRRLLGGAEGPVHSHTHESYAAVEAETGRVYGRPPAGVHAPAETAADAHVSPAGTGHAQRHGE
;
A
#
# COMPACT_ATOMS: atom_id res chain seq x y z
N MET A 1 -16.59 -12.23 28.08
CA MET A 1 -16.21 -11.99 26.66
C MET A 1 -17.46 -11.52 25.93
N ILE A 2 -17.41 -10.37 25.30
CA ILE A 2 -18.51 -9.76 24.52
C ILE A 2 -18.24 -10.05 23.04
N VAL A 3 -19.24 -10.54 22.30
CA VAL A 3 -19.12 -10.78 20.86
C VAL A 3 -19.81 -9.64 20.12
N ILE A 4 -19.12 -9.00 19.17
CA ILE A 4 -19.61 -7.92 18.35
C ILE A 4 -19.69 -8.40 16.91
N GLU A 5 -20.90 -8.46 16.37
CA GLU A 5 -21.18 -8.98 15.03
C GLU A 5 -21.59 -7.88 14.03
N SER A 6 -21.87 -6.67 14.52
CA SER A 6 -22.24 -5.53 13.66
C SER A 6 -21.76 -4.21 14.24
N ILE A 7 -21.61 -3.21 13.39
CA ILE A 7 -21.40 -1.81 13.74
C ILE A 7 -22.75 -1.15 13.87
N LEU A 8 -22.99 -0.47 14.99
CA LEU A 8 -24.31 0.14 15.30
C LEU A 8 -24.47 1.54 14.69
N GLY A 9 -23.38 2.25 14.47
CA GLY A 9 -23.31 3.61 13.93
C GLY A 9 -21.95 4.23 14.23
N ASN A 10 -21.83 5.55 14.14
CA ASN A 10 -20.58 6.26 14.39
C ASN A 10 -20.80 7.48 15.29
N VAL A 11 -19.83 7.83 16.13
CA VAL A 11 -19.89 9.00 17.01
C VAL A 11 -20.11 10.32 16.26
N GLY A 12 -19.76 10.36 14.96
CA GLY A 12 -20.02 11.50 14.08
C GLY A 12 -21.48 11.65 13.68
N ASP A 13 -22.31 10.62 13.88
CA ASP A 13 -23.74 10.69 13.59
C ASP A 13 -24.46 11.46 14.72
N PRO A 14 -25.32 12.46 14.43
CA PRO A 14 -25.98 13.28 15.45
C PRO A 14 -26.73 12.46 16.51
N GLU A 15 -27.38 11.36 16.10
CA GLU A 15 -28.09 10.45 16.99
C GLU A 15 -27.16 9.78 18.02
N TRP A 16 -25.97 9.35 17.59
CA TRP A 16 -24.99 8.72 18.47
C TRP A 16 -24.26 9.73 19.33
N ALA A 17 -23.97 10.93 18.82
CA ALA A 17 -23.37 12.00 19.59
C ALA A 17 -24.25 12.36 20.82
N GLU A 18 -25.57 12.46 20.63
CA GLU A 18 -26.51 12.72 21.72
C GLU A 18 -26.55 11.57 22.74
N ARG A 19 -26.69 10.32 22.28
CA ARG A 19 -26.73 9.13 23.16
C ARG A 19 -25.48 8.97 23.99
N LEU A 20 -24.31 9.20 23.38
CA LEU A 20 -23.03 9.00 24.01
C LEU A 20 -22.65 10.15 24.99
N SER A 21 -23.29 11.32 24.87
CA SER A 21 -22.99 12.48 25.73
C SER A 21 -23.20 12.21 27.23
N ALA A 22 -24.11 11.29 27.59
CA ALA A 22 -24.43 10.90 28.96
C ALA A 22 -23.99 9.45 29.27
N ALA A 23 -23.33 8.76 28.35
CA ALA A 23 -22.96 7.38 28.52
C ALA A 23 -21.55 7.19 29.06
N ASP A 24 -21.36 6.09 29.77
CA ASP A 24 -20.04 5.60 30.14
C ASP A 24 -19.38 4.91 28.93
N VAL A 25 -18.52 5.62 28.23
CA VAL A 25 -17.84 5.13 27.02
C VAL A 25 -16.57 4.39 27.40
N ASP A 26 -16.46 3.15 26.92
CA ASP A 26 -15.24 2.34 26.94
C ASP A 26 -14.65 2.31 25.52
N LEU A 27 -13.33 2.39 25.39
CA LEU A 27 -12.67 2.45 24.09
C LEU A 27 -12.05 1.11 23.73
N LEU A 28 -12.31 0.65 22.51
CA LEU A 28 -11.58 -0.42 21.87
C LEU A 28 -10.48 0.22 21.01
N GLU A 29 -9.28 0.34 21.57
CA GLU A 29 -8.13 0.91 20.84
C GLU A 29 -7.56 -0.14 19.91
N ILE A 30 -7.62 0.11 18.60
CA ILE A 30 -7.12 -0.77 17.54
C ILE A 30 -6.23 0.01 16.61
N ASP A 31 -5.25 -0.66 16.01
CA ASP A 31 -4.42 -0.04 14.99
C ASP A 31 -5.09 -0.10 13.60
N GLN A 32 -4.51 0.62 12.66
CA GLN A 32 -5.04 0.70 11.28
C GLN A 32 -5.07 -0.66 10.56
N TRP A 33 -4.24 -1.63 10.99
CA TRP A 33 -4.18 -2.97 10.42
C TRP A 33 -5.24 -3.89 11.03
N GLU A 34 -5.45 -3.77 12.33
CA GLU A 34 -6.51 -4.48 13.05
C GLU A 34 -7.89 -4.07 12.55
N ALA A 35 -8.07 -2.77 12.27
CA ALA A 35 -9.32 -2.20 11.75
C ALA A 35 -9.77 -2.80 10.40
N GLN A 36 -8.85 -3.38 9.65
CA GLN A 36 -9.14 -4.06 8.36
C GLN A 36 -9.56 -5.54 8.54
N LYS A 37 -9.43 -6.09 9.74
CA LYS A 37 -9.76 -7.49 10.01
C LYS A 37 -11.23 -7.63 10.37
N SER A 38 -11.91 -8.60 9.77
CA SER A 38 -13.29 -8.92 10.12
C SER A 38 -13.41 -9.77 11.39
N ARG A 39 -12.32 -10.37 11.88
CA ARG A 39 -12.28 -11.20 13.07
C ARG A 39 -11.01 -11.03 13.87
N PHE A 40 -11.14 -10.64 15.13
CA PHE A 40 -10.04 -10.57 16.11
C PHE A 40 -10.57 -10.48 17.54
N ARG A 41 -9.69 -10.58 18.53
CA ARG A 41 -10.02 -10.40 19.95
C ARG A 41 -9.12 -9.32 20.52
N LYS A 42 -9.68 -8.49 21.38
CA LYS A 42 -8.94 -7.44 22.07
C LYS A 42 -9.63 -7.04 23.37
N THR A 43 -8.88 -6.46 24.27
CA THR A 43 -9.40 -5.92 25.54
C THR A 43 -9.58 -4.42 25.39
N THR A 44 -10.71 -3.89 25.85
CA THR A 44 -10.99 -2.46 25.89
C THR A 44 -10.14 -1.75 26.93
N THR A 45 -10.13 -0.41 26.94
CA THR A 45 -9.38 0.40 27.93
C THR A 45 -9.83 0.17 29.37
N LYS A 46 -11.10 -0.24 29.58
CA LYS A 46 -11.65 -0.58 30.90
C LYS A 46 -11.56 -2.07 31.25
N GLY A 47 -10.91 -2.86 30.41
CA GLY A 47 -10.60 -4.26 30.69
C GLY A 47 -11.67 -5.28 30.24
N ALA A 48 -12.66 -4.88 29.45
CA ALA A 48 -13.64 -5.81 28.90
C ALA A 48 -13.02 -6.59 27.71
N GLU A 49 -13.16 -7.92 27.73
CA GLU A 49 -12.75 -8.76 26.58
C GLU A 49 -13.80 -8.72 25.48
N VAL A 50 -13.40 -8.32 24.30
CA VAL A 50 -14.23 -8.18 23.10
C VAL A 50 -13.72 -9.09 21.99
N ALA A 51 -14.62 -9.81 21.35
CA ALA A 51 -14.40 -10.57 20.13
C ALA A 51 -15.16 -9.90 18.99
N ILE A 52 -14.44 -9.37 18.02
CA ILE A 52 -15.03 -8.85 16.78
C ILE A 52 -15.25 -10.02 15.83
N SER A 53 -16.44 -10.11 15.23
CA SER A 53 -16.80 -11.08 14.20
C SER A 53 -17.82 -10.44 13.25
N VAL A 54 -17.40 -9.45 12.49
CA VAL A 54 -18.23 -8.76 11.51
C VAL A 54 -18.18 -9.45 10.15
N ASP A 55 -19.11 -9.13 9.26
CA ASP A 55 -19.16 -9.68 7.92
C ASP A 55 -17.92 -9.34 7.11
N ARG A 56 -17.56 -10.23 6.18
CA ARG A 56 -16.45 -10.00 5.26
C ARG A 56 -16.71 -8.76 4.43
N GLY A 57 -15.76 -7.84 4.43
CA GLY A 57 -15.87 -6.56 3.73
C GLY A 57 -16.39 -5.41 4.58
N THR A 58 -16.82 -5.69 5.82
CA THR A 58 -17.08 -4.66 6.83
C THR A 58 -15.77 -4.26 7.50
N TYR A 59 -15.51 -2.97 7.59
CA TYR A 59 -14.33 -2.38 8.21
C TYR A 59 -14.75 -1.50 9.36
N ILE A 60 -14.02 -1.60 10.46
CA ILE A 60 -14.19 -0.72 11.60
C ILE A 60 -13.54 0.62 11.25
N ARG A 61 -14.26 1.71 11.51
CA ARG A 61 -13.78 3.09 11.36
C ARG A 61 -13.57 3.72 12.73
N ASP A 62 -12.74 4.73 12.78
CA ASP A 62 -12.61 5.53 14.00
C ASP A 62 -13.95 6.11 14.41
N GLY A 63 -14.27 5.98 15.70
CA GLY A 63 -15.56 6.41 16.23
C GLY A 63 -16.74 5.45 16.03
N ASP A 64 -16.54 4.27 15.43
CA ASP A 64 -17.63 3.30 15.28
C ASP A 64 -18.12 2.79 16.63
N VAL A 65 -19.44 2.82 16.84
CA VAL A 65 -20.12 2.31 18.02
C VAL A 65 -20.32 0.80 17.84
N LEU A 66 -19.63 0.03 18.65
CA LEU A 66 -19.57 -1.42 18.56
C LEU A 66 -20.56 -2.10 19.51
N LEU A 67 -20.86 -1.47 20.64
CA LEU A 67 -21.80 -1.95 21.64
C LEU A 67 -22.53 -0.77 22.26
N TRP A 68 -23.82 -0.95 22.53
CA TRP A 68 -24.65 -0.02 23.29
C TRP A 68 -25.54 -0.76 24.26
N ASP A 69 -25.45 -0.41 25.53
CA ASP A 69 -26.37 -0.85 26.58
C ASP A 69 -27.19 0.34 27.07
N ALA A 70 -28.45 0.40 26.68
CA ALA A 70 -29.36 1.48 27.03
C ALA A 70 -29.76 1.46 28.52
N ARG A 71 -29.62 0.32 29.23
CA ARG A 71 -29.95 0.21 30.65
C ARG A 71 -28.81 0.70 31.52
N ALA A 72 -27.61 0.30 31.15
CA ALA A 72 -26.38 0.70 31.85
C ALA A 72 -25.90 2.07 31.40
N LEU A 73 -26.47 2.66 30.33
CA LEU A 73 -25.94 3.86 29.66
C LEU A 73 -24.46 3.73 29.39
N SER A 74 -24.07 2.61 28.80
CA SER A 74 -22.67 2.31 28.46
C SER A 74 -22.49 1.92 27.02
N ALA A 75 -21.32 2.23 26.46
CA ALA A 75 -20.99 1.94 25.10
C ALA A 75 -19.54 1.45 24.97
N VAL A 76 -19.28 0.65 23.91
CA VAL A 76 -17.92 0.38 23.42
C VAL A 76 -17.77 1.08 22.08
N VAL A 77 -16.77 1.93 21.96
CA VAL A 77 -16.48 2.71 20.76
C VAL A 77 -15.08 2.36 20.27
N ALA A 78 -14.96 2.16 18.97
CA ALA A 78 -13.66 1.95 18.32
C ALA A 78 -12.86 3.24 18.30
N ARG A 79 -11.61 3.17 18.68
CA ARG A 79 -10.62 4.21 18.52
C ARG A 79 -9.47 3.68 17.68
N ILE A 80 -9.28 4.27 16.49
CA ILE A 80 -8.25 3.82 15.58
C ILE A 80 -7.08 4.80 15.62
N GLU A 81 -5.92 4.28 15.99
CA GLU A 81 -4.68 5.02 15.86
C GLU A 81 -4.19 4.95 14.41
N LEU A 82 -4.53 5.97 13.64
CA LEU A 82 -4.05 6.12 12.27
C LEU A 82 -2.67 6.77 12.29
N ARG A 83 -1.69 6.06 11.73
CA ARG A 83 -0.35 6.61 11.53
C ARG A 83 -0.38 7.70 10.47
N ASP A 84 0.62 8.57 10.50
CA ASP A 84 0.85 9.53 9.43
C ASP A 84 1.05 8.80 8.09
N ILE A 85 0.78 9.52 7.02
CA ILE A 85 0.97 9.06 5.65
C ILE A 85 1.97 10.00 4.99
N MET A 86 3.01 9.45 4.40
CA MET A 86 3.88 10.19 3.48
C MET A 86 3.12 10.34 2.17
N VAL A 87 2.89 11.58 1.76
CA VAL A 87 2.29 11.94 0.48
C VAL A 87 3.39 12.44 -0.43
N VAL A 88 3.59 11.75 -1.53
CA VAL A 88 4.58 12.09 -2.55
C VAL A 88 3.88 12.76 -3.72
N HIS A 89 4.31 13.95 -4.09
CA HIS A 89 3.76 14.77 -5.17
C HIS A 89 4.55 14.54 -6.45
N LEU A 90 3.84 14.22 -7.53
CA LEU A 90 4.39 13.95 -8.86
C LEU A 90 4.15 15.11 -9.85
N ASP A 91 3.56 16.22 -9.41
CA ASP A 91 3.15 17.32 -10.28
C ASP A 91 4.32 17.92 -11.06
N ASP A 92 5.45 18.11 -10.37
CA ASP A 92 6.62 18.76 -10.96
C ASP A 92 7.32 17.86 -12.00
N LEU A 93 7.04 16.55 -12.03
CA LEU A 93 7.52 15.65 -13.09
C LEU A 93 7.00 16.05 -14.48
N MET A 94 5.82 16.69 -14.54
CA MET A 94 5.23 17.15 -15.79
C MET A 94 6.03 18.30 -16.44
N THR A 95 6.96 18.90 -15.70
CA THR A 95 7.84 19.96 -16.19
C THR A 95 9.17 19.44 -16.73
N LEU A 96 9.49 18.16 -16.45
CA LEU A 96 10.72 17.51 -16.90
C LEU A 96 10.57 16.98 -18.34
N ALA A 97 11.70 16.67 -18.98
CA ALA A 97 11.69 15.92 -20.22
C ALA A 97 11.05 14.52 -19.99
N PRO A 98 10.28 13.97 -20.95
CA PRO A 98 9.57 12.69 -20.75
C PRO A 98 10.49 11.53 -20.32
N GLU A 99 11.71 11.50 -20.81
CA GLU A 99 12.70 10.47 -20.45
C GLU A 99 13.15 10.60 -18.99
N GLU A 100 13.34 11.81 -18.51
CA GLU A 100 13.72 12.12 -17.11
C GLU A 100 12.57 11.81 -16.17
N ALA A 101 11.36 12.25 -16.50
CA ALA A 101 10.18 11.94 -15.72
C ALA A 101 9.96 10.42 -15.59
N MET A 102 10.11 9.69 -16.70
CA MET A 102 9.98 8.24 -16.70
C MET A 102 11.05 7.57 -15.83
N ARG A 103 12.31 8.00 -15.95
CA ARG A 103 13.42 7.50 -15.12
C ARG A 103 13.14 7.73 -13.64
N THR A 104 12.76 8.95 -13.27
CA THR A 104 12.43 9.30 -11.88
C THR A 104 11.28 8.45 -11.33
N CYS A 105 10.22 8.23 -12.12
CA CYS A 105 9.12 7.34 -11.71
C CYS A 105 9.59 5.91 -11.44
N VAL A 106 10.45 5.36 -12.29
CA VAL A 106 10.99 3.99 -12.11
C VAL A 106 11.89 3.92 -10.88
N GLU A 107 12.77 4.88 -10.69
CA GLU A 107 13.68 4.95 -9.54
C GLU A 107 12.91 5.12 -8.23
N LEU A 108 11.88 5.99 -8.20
CA LEU A 108 11.00 6.16 -7.04
C LEU A 108 10.26 4.86 -6.70
N GLY A 109 9.65 4.23 -7.71
CA GLY A 109 8.94 2.96 -7.53
C GLY A 109 9.87 1.85 -7.05
N HIS A 110 11.09 1.78 -7.58
CA HIS A 110 12.12 0.83 -7.15
C HIS A 110 12.54 1.07 -5.71
N ALA A 111 12.81 2.33 -5.33
CA ALA A 111 13.20 2.69 -3.96
C ALA A 111 12.11 2.30 -2.95
N MET A 112 10.85 2.63 -3.22
CA MET A 112 9.72 2.25 -2.36
C MET A 112 9.53 0.73 -2.30
N GLY A 113 9.67 0.04 -3.42
CA GLY A 113 9.57 -1.42 -3.50
C GLY A 113 10.66 -2.15 -2.69
N ASN A 114 11.90 -1.66 -2.74
CA ASN A 114 13.00 -2.19 -1.93
C ASN A 114 12.76 -2.07 -0.42
N GLN A 115 12.04 -1.03 -0.01
CA GLN A 115 11.66 -0.82 1.38
C GLN A 115 10.40 -1.61 1.78
N HIS A 116 9.76 -2.31 0.84
CA HIS A 116 8.47 -2.99 1.03
C HIS A 116 7.38 -2.05 1.56
N TRP A 117 7.42 -0.78 1.19
CA TRP A 117 6.40 0.18 1.59
C TRP A 117 5.13 -0.03 0.78
N PRO A 118 3.98 -0.22 1.43
CA PRO A 118 2.70 -0.20 0.72
C PRO A 118 2.51 1.17 0.07
N ALA A 119 2.09 1.20 -1.17
CA ALA A 119 1.87 2.45 -1.89
C ALA A 119 0.55 2.43 -2.66
N LEU A 120 -0.15 3.55 -2.62
CA LEU A 120 -1.34 3.82 -3.41
C LEU A 120 -1.09 5.03 -4.29
N VAL A 121 -1.16 4.82 -5.61
CA VAL A 121 -1.09 5.92 -6.58
C VAL A 121 -2.51 6.37 -6.88
N LYS A 122 -2.78 7.69 -6.73
CA LYS A 122 -4.07 8.30 -7.02
C LYS A 122 -3.84 9.69 -7.64
N GLY A 123 -4.15 9.82 -8.92
CA GLY A 123 -3.79 11.02 -9.69
C GLY A 123 -2.28 11.26 -9.67
N ASN A 124 -1.89 12.47 -9.32
CA ASN A 124 -0.49 12.88 -9.22
C ASN A 124 0.11 12.69 -7.82
N LEU A 125 -0.52 11.87 -6.97
CA LEU A 125 -0.09 11.64 -5.61
C LEU A 125 0.20 10.16 -5.38
N VAL A 126 1.24 9.89 -4.58
CA VAL A 126 1.50 8.56 -4.06
C VAL A 126 1.41 8.62 -2.53
N TYR A 127 0.51 7.83 -1.97
CA TYR A 127 0.29 7.72 -0.53
C TYR A 127 1.05 6.51 0.00
N VAL A 128 1.84 6.70 1.04
CA VAL A 128 2.65 5.66 1.68
C VAL A 128 2.47 5.77 3.20
N PRO A 129 1.80 4.81 3.86
CA PRO A 129 1.63 4.86 5.31
C PRO A 129 2.97 4.68 6.01
N LEU A 130 3.16 5.35 7.15
CA LEU A 130 4.33 5.16 7.97
C LEU A 130 4.37 3.71 8.52
N THR A 131 5.23 2.91 7.96
CA THR A 131 5.52 1.55 8.46
C THR A 131 6.66 1.53 9.46
N ILE A 132 7.52 2.55 9.40
CA ILE A 132 8.70 2.77 10.24
C ILE A 132 8.76 4.24 10.68
N ASP A 133 9.81 4.62 11.38
CA ASP A 133 9.99 6.01 11.84
C ASP A 133 10.03 7.01 10.66
N ARG A 134 9.38 8.17 10.84
CA ARG A 134 9.33 9.27 9.86
C ARG A 134 10.71 9.69 9.37
N LYS A 135 11.69 9.77 10.29
CA LYS A 135 13.05 10.20 9.93
C LYS A 135 13.74 9.20 9.00
N VAL A 136 13.46 7.91 9.18
CA VAL A 136 14.02 6.87 8.32
C VAL A 136 13.41 6.95 6.93
N MET A 137 12.08 7.13 6.82
CA MET A 137 11.43 7.30 5.52
C MET A 137 11.90 8.56 4.81
N ALA A 138 12.00 9.69 5.53
CA ALA A 138 12.54 10.93 5.00
C ALA A 138 13.99 10.74 4.50
N SER A 139 14.84 10.06 5.27
CA SER A 139 16.23 9.81 4.89
C SER A 139 16.36 9.01 3.59
N VAL A 140 15.47 8.05 3.34
CA VAL A 140 15.45 7.32 2.06
C VAL A 140 15.13 8.27 0.91
N MET A 141 14.10 9.11 1.04
CA MET A 141 13.72 10.08 0.01
C MET A 141 14.83 11.10 -0.25
N ASP A 142 15.42 11.65 0.82
CA ASP A 142 16.50 12.65 0.75
C ASP A 142 17.79 12.08 0.17
N THR A 143 18.08 10.79 0.39
CA THR A 143 19.27 10.13 -0.16
C THR A 143 19.19 9.99 -1.67
N HIS A 144 18.01 9.65 -2.20
CA HIS A 144 17.81 9.49 -3.64
C HIS A 144 17.72 10.82 -4.40
N ARG A 145 17.26 11.89 -3.73
CA ARG A 145 17.10 13.24 -4.31
C ARG A 145 16.40 13.23 -5.67
N PHE A 146 15.25 12.56 -5.72
CA PHE A 146 14.47 12.45 -6.95
C PHE A 146 14.10 13.82 -7.50
N GLU A 147 14.50 14.10 -8.73
CA GLU A 147 14.18 15.36 -9.39
C GLU A 147 12.68 15.45 -9.67
N GLY A 148 12.07 16.63 -9.41
CA GLY A 148 10.64 16.83 -9.61
C GLY A 148 9.75 16.09 -8.61
N ILE A 149 10.29 15.55 -7.51
CA ILE A 149 9.54 14.90 -6.44
C ILE A 149 9.59 15.77 -5.18
N ARG A 150 8.42 16.04 -4.64
CA ARG A 150 8.22 16.60 -3.30
C ARG A 150 7.48 15.60 -2.44
N TYR A 151 7.70 15.62 -1.15
CA TYR A 151 6.93 14.79 -0.22
C TYR A 151 6.65 15.53 1.08
N GLU A 152 5.58 15.13 1.75
CA GLU A 152 5.21 15.62 3.06
C GLU A 152 4.58 14.48 3.89
N PHE A 153 4.45 14.70 5.19
CA PHE A 153 3.79 13.76 6.08
C PHE A 153 2.52 14.38 6.62
N ILE A 154 1.39 13.74 6.34
CA ILE A 154 0.06 14.21 6.73
C ILE A 154 -0.54 13.19 7.71
N PRO A 155 -1.25 13.63 8.76
CA PRO A 155 -1.97 12.72 9.64
C PRO A 155 -2.92 11.81 8.86
N GLY A 156 -2.88 10.50 9.13
CA GLY A 156 -3.72 9.52 8.39
C GLY A 156 -5.21 9.84 8.46
N ARG A 157 -5.68 10.43 9.57
CA ARG A 157 -7.07 10.89 9.74
C ARG A 157 -7.50 11.95 8.71
N GLU A 158 -6.58 12.67 8.11
CA GLU A 158 -6.86 13.68 7.09
C GLU A 158 -6.89 13.07 5.69
N VAL A 159 -6.23 11.92 5.47
CA VAL A 159 -6.15 11.24 4.18
C VAL A 159 -7.21 10.15 4.02
N VAL A 160 -7.37 9.29 5.02
CA VAL A 160 -8.23 8.10 4.95
C VAL A 160 -9.68 8.41 4.59
N PRO A 161 -10.33 9.49 5.07
CA PRO A 161 -11.70 9.82 4.68
C PRO A 161 -11.89 10.12 3.18
N HIS A 162 -10.81 10.49 2.47
CA HIS A 162 -10.81 10.80 1.04
C HIS A 162 -10.49 9.59 0.14
N LEU A 163 -10.24 8.43 0.74
CA LEU A 163 -9.95 7.19 0.04
C LEU A 163 -11.23 6.35 -0.10
N ALA A 164 -11.39 5.73 -1.28
CA ALA A 164 -12.41 4.72 -1.46
C ALA A 164 -12.09 3.48 -0.59
N PRO A 165 -13.10 2.65 -0.21
CA PRO A 165 -12.87 1.48 0.65
C PRO A 165 -11.81 0.51 0.14
N HIS A 166 -11.72 0.31 -1.17
CA HIS A 166 -10.70 -0.56 -1.77
C HIS A 166 -9.29 0.07 -1.75
N GLU A 167 -9.21 1.41 -1.85
CA GLU A 167 -7.96 2.16 -1.75
C GLU A 167 -7.41 2.12 -0.31
N SER A 168 -8.29 2.34 0.67
CA SER A 168 -7.93 2.23 2.10
C SER A 168 -7.42 0.83 2.44
N ARG A 169 -8.07 -0.23 1.91
CA ARG A 169 -7.60 -1.60 2.08
C ARG A 169 -6.22 -1.83 1.49
N ARG A 170 -6.01 -1.36 0.27
CA ARG A 170 -4.71 -1.51 -0.40
C ARG A 170 -3.61 -0.79 0.36
N LEU A 171 -3.92 0.38 0.91
CA LEU A 171 -2.96 1.21 1.63
C LEU A 171 -2.70 0.69 3.05
N LEU A 172 -3.76 0.28 3.76
CA LEU A 172 -3.72 -0.02 5.18
C LEU A 172 -3.87 -1.51 5.50
N GLY A 173 -4.16 -2.35 4.53
CA GLY A 173 -4.46 -3.78 4.72
C GLY A 173 -3.27 -4.68 5.10
N GLY A 174 -2.07 -4.11 5.26
CA GLY A 174 -0.87 -4.89 5.57
C GLY A 174 -0.39 -5.75 4.40
N ALA A 175 0.77 -6.37 4.55
CA ALA A 175 1.41 -7.23 3.54
C ALA A 175 0.81 -8.66 3.49
N GLU A 176 -0.48 -8.83 3.74
CA GLU A 176 -1.14 -10.07 3.37
C GLU A 176 -1.32 -10.04 1.86
N GLY A 177 -0.56 -10.89 1.22
CA GLY A 177 -0.23 -11.08 -0.17
C GLY A 177 -1.16 -10.50 -1.25
N PRO A 178 -0.63 -10.23 -2.43
CA PRO A 178 -1.41 -9.73 -3.52
C PRO A 178 -2.50 -10.77 -3.84
N VAL A 179 -3.73 -10.47 -3.51
CA VAL A 179 -4.85 -11.11 -4.19
C VAL A 179 -4.78 -10.56 -5.60
N HIS A 180 -4.10 -11.29 -6.48
CA HIS A 180 -4.18 -11.08 -7.91
C HIS A 180 -5.61 -11.41 -8.37
N SER A 181 -6.53 -10.52 -8.11
CA SER A 181 -7.77 -10.48 -8.88
C SER A 181 -7.43 -9.74 -10.19
N HIS A 182 -6.94 -10.49 -11.15
CA HIS A 182 -7.02 -10.08 -12.54
C HIS A 182 -8.51 -10.07 -12.93
N THR A 183 -9.21 -9.02 -12.61
CA THR A 183 -10.48 -8.71 -13.26
C THR A 183 -10.14 -8.23 -14.66
N HIS A 184 -10.35 -9.10 -15.64
CA HIS A 184 -10.24 -8.86 -17.08
C HIS A 184 -11.30 -7.87 -17.61
N GLU A 185 -11.87 -7.00 -16.79
CA GLU A 185 -13.01 -6.17 -17.20
C GLU A 185 -12.67 -4.75 -17.69
N SER A 186 -11.41 -4.31 -17.60
CA SER A 186 -11.10 -2.92 -17.97
C SER A 186 -10.51 -2.72 -19.36
N TYR A 187 -10.20 -3.77 -20.10
CA TYR A 187 -9.68 -3.62 -21.47
C TYR A 187 -10.76 -3.47 -22.55
N ALA A 188 -11.96 -4.00 -22.33
CA ALA A 188 -13.07 -3.89 -23.28
C ALA A 188 -13.69 -2.47 -23.35
N ALA A 189 -13.59 -1.68 -22.30
CA ALA A 189 -14.15 -0.32 -22.27
C ALA A 189 -13.29 0.72 -23.00
N VAL A 190 -11.96 0.49 -23.10
CA VAL A 190 -11.03 1.41 -23.75
C VAL A 190 -11.03 1.25 -25.26
N GLU A 191 -11.34 0.05 -25.78
CA GLU A 191 -11.44 -0.18 -27.22
C GLU A 191 -12.66 0.49 -27.86
N ALA A 192 -13.72 0.76 -27.11
CA ALA A 192 -14.92 1.42 -27.60
C ALA A 192 -14.76 2.94 -27.80
N GLU A 193 -13.81 3.56 -27.13
CA GLU A 193 -13.65 5.03 -27.14
C GLU A 193 -12.53 5.54 -28.07
N THR A 194 -11.52 4.74 -28.39
CA THR A 194 -10.34 5.25 -29.10
C THR A 194 -10.12 4.72 -30.51
N GLY A 195 -10.83 3.66 -30.94
CA GLY A 195 -10.76 3.16 -32.33
C GLY A 195 -9.35 2.73 -32.78
N ARG A 196 -8.39 2.53 -31.88
CA ARG A 196 -7.02 2.11 -32.22
C ARG A 196 -6.84 0.64 -31.90
N VAL A 197 -6.89 -0.16 -32.94
CA VAL A 197 -6.50 -1.58 -32.91
C VAL A 197 -4.97 -1.64 -32.86
N TYR A 198 -4.39 -2.01 -31.74
CA TYR A 198 -2.98 -2.41 -31.70
C TYR A 198 -2.87 -3.81 -32.30
N GLY A 199 -2.33 -3.88 -33.50
CA GLY A 199 -2.12 -5.12 -34.21
C GLY A 199 -1.22 -6.08 -33.44
N ARG A 200 -1.67 -7.33 -33.34
CA ARG A 200 -0.91 -8.47 -32.81
C ARG A 200 0.39 -8.60 -33.63
N PRO A 201 1.58 -8.73 -32.99
CA PRO A 201 2.80 -8.98 -33.74
C PRO A 201 2.70 -10.30 -34.47
N PRO A 202 3.22 -10.43 -35.72
CA PRO A 202 3.14 -11.66 -36.50
C PRO A 202 3.93 -12.77 -35.81
N ALA A 203 3.29 -13.92 -35.68
CA ALA A 203 3.93 -15.14 -35.24
C ALA A 203 4.87 -15.65 -36.33
N GLY A 204 6.11 -15.95 -35.98
CA GLY A 204 6.99 -16.82 -36.75
C GLY A 204 8.09 -16.12 -37.52
N VAL A 205 9.27 -16.01 -36.92
CA VAL A 205 10.54 -16.20 -37.63
C VAL A 205 11.37 -17.17 -36.77
N HIS A 206 11.39 -18.42 -37.22
CA HIS A 206 12.36 -19.41 -36.75
C HIS A 206 13.75 -18.98 -37.24
N ALA A 207 14.70 -18.83 -36.34
CA ALA A 207 16.10 -18.75 -36.66
C ALA A 207 16.62 -20.14 -37.02
N PRO A 208 17.44 -20.27 -38.10
CA PRO A 208 18.02 -21.56 -38.46
C PRO A 208 19.15 -21.95 -37.47
N ALA A 209 19.18 -23.24 -37.18
CA ALA A 209 20.24 -23.88 -36.42
C ALA A 209 21.56 -23.83 -37.22
N GLU A 210 22.61 -23.25 -36.63
CA GLU A 210 23.98 -23.42 -37.11
C GLU A 210 24.59 -24.68 -36.51
N THR A 211 24.96 -25.56 -37.43
CA THR A 211 25.67 -26.82 -37.23
C THR A 211 27.09 -26.60 -36.74
N ALA A 212 27.45 -27.39 -35.75
CA ALA A 212 28.82 -27.56 -35.29
C ALA A 212 29.72 -28.13 -36.41
N ALA A 213 30.88 -27.58 -36.60
CA ALA A 213 31.98 -28.23 -37.29
C ALA A 213 33.26 -28.14 -36.44
N ASP A 214 33.77 -29.31 -36.10
CA ASP A 214 35.06 -29.62 -35.52
C ASP A 214 36.23 -28.92 -36.22
N ALA A 215 37.20 -28.44 -35.42
CA ALA A 215 38.60 -28.47 -35.83
C ALA A 215 39.51 -28.46 -34.60
N HIS A 216 39.99 -29.62 -34.26
CA HIS A 216 41.21 -29.93 -33.55
C HIS A 216 42.42 -29.18 -34.15
N VAL A 217 43.24 -28.55 -33.33
CA VAL A 217 44.73 -28.58 -33.46
C VAL A 217 45.36 -28.11 -32.11
N SER A 218 46.09 -28.98 -31.48
CA SER A 218 47.19 -28.77 -30.54
C SER A 218 48.44 -29.28 -31.28
N PRO A 219 49.72 -29.10 -30.80
CA PRO A 219 50.29 -28.44 -29.66
C PRO A 219 51.67 -27.72 -29.91
N ALA A 220 52.33 -27.43 -28.82
CA ALA A 220 53.78 -27.19 -28.59
C ALA A 220 54.29 -25.78 -28.93
N GLY A 221 54.99 -25.13 -28.01
CA GLY A 221 56.26 -25.39 -27.42
C GLY A 221 56.78 -24.20 -26.61
N THR A 222 57.30 -24.53 -25.48
CA THR A 222 58.53 -24.12 -24.78
C THR A 222 59.13 -22.72 -24.93
N GLY A 223 59.55 -22.16 -23.75
CA GLY A 223 60.64 -21.19 -23.64
C GLY A 223 60.44 -20.17 -22.53
N HIS A 224 60.76 -20.49 -21.33
CA HIS A 224 61.90 -20.09 -20.49
C HIS A 224 62.47 -18.68 -20.76
N ALA A 225 62.39 -17.78 -19.79
CA ALA A 225 63.54 -17.08 -19.19
C ALA A 225 63.15 -16.07 -18.10
N GLN A 226 63.77 -16.26 -16.96
CA GLN A 226 63.94 -15.33 -15.83
C GLN A 226 64.66 -14.04 -16.25
N ARG A 227 64.41 -12.96 -15.47
CA ARG A 227 65.39 -12.15 -14.67
C ARG A 227 64.68 -10.86 -14.24
N HIS A 228 64.66 -10.68 -12.92
CA HIS A 228 65.46 -9.81 -12.03
C HIS A 228 65.50 -8.32 -12.40
N GLY A 229 65.21 -7.50 -11.40
CA GLY A 229 66.00 -6.36 -11.01
C GLY A 229 65.32 -5.02 -10.94
N GLU A 230 65.35 -4.54 -9.76
CA GLU A 230 65.33 -3.22 -9.13
C GLU A 230 64.00 -2.52 -8.92
#